data_5cc828906fab5e05e08f4712cefc4c78
#
_entry.id   5cc828906fab5e05e08f4712cefc4c78
#
_cell.length_a   1.000
_cell.length_b   1.000
_cell.length_c   1.000
_cell.angle_alpha   90.00
_cell.angle_beta   90.00
_cell.angle_gamma   90.00
#
_symmetry.space_group_name_H-M   'P 1'
#
loop_
_entity.id
_entity.type
_entity.pdbx_description
1 polymer ?
#
loop_
_entity_poly.entity_id
_entity_poly.type
_entity_poly.pdbx_seq_one_letter_code
_entity_poly.pdbx_strand_id
1 'polypeptide(L)'
;MLAAFSYVGFQRENCTVGEDVEKLKQRLPLLDYLQQQSWTARPIAFGPEFVGLCPLHPETRPSFYVNACKNLFYCHGCGQGGDLIRFVQLSRHLSFRQSVAYLEQRSTVPTDSVAVLEQAAIFYQQQLERHPEALRYLQQRGLRDPAVIKELRIGYAPGGSLRRHLTVQGYSFDLLQRLGLLNPQGCDAFYRRVIFPCCQGGRIVNLYGRSIAAAFAHQFLPGSKGGLFAWESVRQFPTVILVEGLFDLVVLWQAGFRHTTCSLGTHLNAEQFQQLCGCPRTIYLTFDGDANGSGQQASQQLAQRLRAQGIITRRVILPDGHDPNSFFVQGGDARQFHSLLEAAQT
;
A
#
# COMPACT_ATOMS: atom_id res chain seq x y z
N MET A 1 -17.57 12.48 -61.62
CA MET A 1 -17.64 11.29 -60.77
C MET A 1 -16.28 11.09 -60.15
N LEU A 2 -16.09 11.60 -58.96
CA LEU A 2 -14.84 11.48 -58.20
C LEU A 2 -15.24 11.00 -56.82
N ALA A 3 -14.77 9.81 -56.48
CA ALA A 3 -14.99 9.16 -55.22
C ALA A 3 -14.12 9.83 -54.12
N ALA A 4 -14.80 10.33 -53.09
CA ALA A 4 -14.16 10.81 -51.88
C ALA A 4 -13.81 9.58 -51.00
N PHE A 5 -12.54 9.30 -50.80
CA PHE A 5 -12.05 8.36 -49.78
C PHE A 5 -12.01 9.09 -48.43
N SER A 6 -12.88 8.65 -47.54
CA SER A 6 -12.94 9.14 -46.15
C SER A 6 -11.74 8.66 -45.34
N TYR A 7 -10.97 9.63 -44.86
CA TYR A 7 -9.86 9.46 -43.92
C TYR A 7 -10.45 9.50 -42.51
N VAL A 8 -10.98 8.39 -42.02
CA VAL A 8 -11.42 8.25 -40.62
C VAL A 8 -10.99 6.88 -40.15
N GLY A 9 -9.98 6.80 -39.32
CA GLY A 9 -9.64 5.53 -38.67
C GLY A 9 -8.30 5.41 -37.96
N PHE A 10 -7.43 6.41 -37.94
CA PHE A 10 -6.05 6.22 -37.43
C PHE A 10 -5.70 7.00 -36.15
N GLN A 11 -6.59 7.79 -35.59
CA GLN A 11 -6.29 8.61 -34.39
C GLN A 11 -6.85 8.09 -33.06
N ARG A 12 -7.72 7.07 -33.05
CA ARG A 12 -8.27 6.51 -31.79
C ARG A 12 -7.43 5.40 -31.16
N GLU A 13 -6.66 4.65 -31.93
CA GLU A 13 -5.87 3.54 -31.39
C GLU A 13 -4.58 4.00 -30.67
N ASN A 14 -4.01 5.13 -31.04
CA ASN A 14 -2.79 5.64 -30.38
C ASN A 14 -3.06 6.34 -29.03
N CYS A 15 -4.27 6.84 -28.79
CA CYS A 15 -4.63 7.48 -27.53
C CYS A 15 -4.90 6.44 -26.42
N THR A 16 -5.50 5.30 -26.78
CA THR A 16 -5.80 4.21 -25.83
C THR A 16 -4.54 3.47 -25.37
N VAL A 17 -3.57 3.24 -26.24
CA VAL A 17 -2.31 2.55 -25.89
C VAL A 17 -1.47 3.37 -24.89
N GLY A 18 -1.46 4.70 -25.03
CA GLY A 18 -0.73 5.57 -24.08
C GLY A 18 -1.35 5.59 -22.68
N GLU A 19 -2.67 5.62 -22.62
CA GLU A 19 -3.43 5.62 -21.36
C GLU A 19 -3.32 4.28 -20.61
N ASP A 20 -3.33 3.18 -21.33
CA ASP A 20 -3.16 1.85 -20.74
C ASP A 20 -1.73 1.61 -20.24
N VAL A 21 -0.73 2.14 -20.93
CA VAL A 21 0.69 2.08 -20.51
C VAL A 21 0.93 2.88 -19.21
N GLU A 22 0.36 4.07 -19.08
CA GLU A 22 0.48 4.84 -17.84
C GLU A 22 -0.23 4.16 -16.66
N LYS A 23 -1.41 3.60 -16.88
CA LYS A 23 -2.11 2.78 -15.89
C LYS A 23 -1.29 1.55 -15.48
N LEU A 24 -0.60 0.93 -16.42
CA LEU A 24 0.28 -0.21 -16.16
C LEU A 24 1.47 0.18 -15.27
N LYS A 25 2.14 1.30 -15.55
CA LYS A 25 3.25 1.83 -14.73
C LYS A 25 2.80 2.20 -13.32
N GLN A 26 1.57 2.67 -13.17
CA GLN A 26 0.98 2.99 -11.88
C GLN A 26 0.69 1.74 -11.05
N ARG A 27 0.23 0.66 -11.69
CA ARG A 27 -0.07 -0.63 -11.02
C ARG A 27 1.18 -1.38 -10.60
N LEU A 28 2.30 -1.19 -11.31
CA LEU A 28 3.58 -1.83 -11.05
C LEU A 28 4.68 -0.77 -10.86
N PRO A 29 4.84 -0.20 -9.65
CA PRO A 29 5.96 0.68 -9.37
C PRO A 29 7.29 -0.02 -9.60
N LEU A 30 8.25 0.67 -10.21
CA LEU A 30 9.57 0.12 -10.55
C LEU A 30 10.31 -0.42 -9.32
N LEU A 31 10.25 0.31 -8.19
CA LEU A 31 10.90 -0.13 -6.95
C LEU A 31 10.32 -1.46 -6.46
N ASP A 32 8.99 -1.58 -6.46
CA ASP A 32 8.30 -2.80 -6.02
C ASP A 32 8.63 -3.97 -6.95
N TYR A 33 8.67 -3.71 -8.26
CA TYR A 33 9.07 -4.72 -9.25
C TYR A 33 10.51 -5.23 -9.03
N LEU A 34 11.46 -4.32 -8.77
CA LEU A 34 12.86 -4.66 -8.50
C LEU A 34 13.01 -5.46 -7.20
N GLN A 35 12.31 -5.07 -6.15
CA GLN A 35 12.32 -5.79 -4.88
C GLN A 35 11.75 -7.21 -5.01
N GLN A 36 10.72 -7.40 -5.84
CA GLN A 36 10.19 -8.74 -6.18
C GLN A 36 11.21 -9.60 -6.94
N GLN A 37 12.18 -8.99 -7.62
CA GLN A 37 13.31 -9.69 -8.25
C GLN A 37 14.52 -9.85 -7.30
N SER A 38 14.30 -9.71 -5.99
CA SER A 38 15.34 -9.80 -4.95
C SER A 38 16.42 -8.72 -5.04
N TRP A 39 16.14 -7.60 -5.73
CA TRP A 39 17.06 -6.47 -5.75
C TRP A 39 17.13 -5.82 -4.37
N THR A 40 18.35 -5.78 -3.84
CA THR A 40 18.63 -5.15 -2.54
C THR A 40 19.17 -3.75 -2.73
N ALA A 41 18.55 -2.79 -2.04
CA ALA A 41 18.92 -1.38 -2.11
C ALA A 41 18.88 -0.72 -0.74
N ARG A 42 19.70 0.31 -0.57
CA ARG A 42 19.63 1.20 0.59
C ARG A 42 19.02 2.55 0.20
N PRO A 43 18.24 3.18 1.05
CA PRO A 43 17.78 4.55 0.82
C PRO A 43 18.96 5.51 0.84
N ILE A 44 18.90 6.58 0.04
CA ILE A 44 19.88 7.66 -0.01
C ILE A 44 19.32 8.83 0.77
N ALA A 45 19.97 9.17 1.87
CA ALA A 45 19.56 10.25 2.77
C ALA A 45 18.05 10.17 3.09
N PHE A 46 17.39 11.31 3.23
CA PHE A 46 15.94 11.39 3.52
C PHE A 46 15.06 11.51 2.26
N GLY A 47 15.56 11.07 1.10
CA GLY A 47 14.89 11.25 -0.19
C GLY A 47 14.16 9.99 -0.70
N PRO A 48 13.41 10.11 -1.80
CA PRO A 48 12.72 9.01 -2.45
C PRO A 48 13.66 8.12 -3.27
N GLU A 49 14.96 8.28 -3.10
CA GLU A 49 15.98 7.59 -3.90
C GLU A 49 16.57 6.41 -3.17
N PHE A 50 16.79 5.36 -3.93
CA PHE A 50 17.41 4.11 -3.48
C PHE A 50 18.62 3.81 -4.37
N VAL A 51 19.67 3.23 -3.79
CA VAL A 51 20.85 2.80 -4.52
C VAL A 51 21.19 1.36 -4.20
N GLY A 52 21.51 0.59 -5.23
CA GLY A 52 21.93 -0.81 -5.13
C GLY A 52 22.86 -1.20 -6.29
N LEU A 53 23.25 -2.47 -6.32
CA LEU A 53 23.98 -3.02 -7.45
C LEU A 53 23.05 -3.08 -8.68
N CYS A 54 23.63 -2.82 -9.86
CA CYS A 54 22.86 -2.79 -11.10
C CYS A 54 22.45 -4.20 -11.55
N PRO A 55 21.15 -4.43 -11.80
CA PRO A 55 20.70 -5.71 -12.34
C PRO A 55 20.99 -5.89 -13.83
N LEU A 56 21.47 -4.83 -14.53
CA LEU A 56 21.66 -4.82 -15.97
C LEU A 56 23.12 -5.08 -16.39
N HIS A 57 24.07 -4.97 -15.45
CA HIS A 57 25.49 -5.28 -15.72
C HIS A 57 26.19 -5.71 -14.44
N PRO A 58 27.26 -6.50 -14.52
CA PRO A 58 28.04 -6.90 -13.34
C PRO A 58 28.80 -5.72 -12.75
N GLU A 59 28.66 -5.50 -11.44
CA GLU A 59 29.40 -4.50 -10.69
C GLU A 59 29.57 -4.90 -9.22
N THR A 60 30.54 -4.32 -8.55
CA THR A 60 30.82 -4.54 -7.13
C THR A 60 30.51 -3.33 -6.26
N ARG A 61 30.29 -2.17 -6.89
CA ARG A 61 29.94 -0.92 -6.19
C ARG A 61 28.56 -0.45 -6.66
N PRO A 62 27.65 -0.16 -5.74
CA PRO A 62 26.30 0.30 -6.09
C PRO A 62 26.32 1.57 -6.96
N SER A 63 25.78 1.48 -8.16
CA SER A 63 25.68 2.59 -9.13
C SER A 63 24.27 2.74 -9.74
N PHE A 64 23.35 1.85 -9.39
CA PHE A 64 21.98 1.83 -9.88
C PHE A 64 21.05 2.57 -8.92
N TYR A 65 20.52 3.69 -9.37
CA TYR A 65 19.67 4.59 -8.63
C TYR A 65 18.22 4.42 -9.07
N VAL A 66 17.30 4.38 -8.10
CA VAL A 66 15.85 4.33 -8.34
C VAL A 66 15.20 5.47 -7.58
N ASN A 67 14.49 6.35 -8.29
CA ASN A 67 13.64 7.37 -7.68
C ASN A 67 12.20 6.84 -7.62
N ALA A 68 11.75 6.46 -6.42
CA ALA A 68 10.44 5.87 -6.20
C ALA A 68 9.27 6.83 -6.52
N CYS A 69 9.46 8.15 -6.37
CA CYS A 69 8.43 9.14 -6.68
C CYS A 69 8.26 9.39 -8.18
N LYS A 70 9.38 9.44 -8.91
CA LYS A 70 9.38 9.62 -10.37
C LYS A 70 9.14 8.30 -11.10
N ASN A 71 9.24 7.17 -10.38
CA ASN A 71 9.15 5.82 -10.94
C ASN A 71 10.19 5.58 -12.07
N LEU A 72 11.41 6.11 -11.87
CA LEU A 72 12.51 6.08 -12.82
C LEU A 72 13.76 5.48 -12.19
N PHE A 73 14.61 4.87 -13.03
CA PHE A 73 15.95 4.46 -12.65
C PHE A 73 17.02 5.15 -13.53
N TYR A 74 18.22 5.20 -12.99
CA TYR A 74 19.42 5.52 -13.75
C TYR A 74 20.62 4.79 -13.14
N CYS A 75 21.45 4.18 -14.00
CA CYS A 75 22.69 3.54 -13.61
C CYS A 75 23.88 4.35 -14.06
N HIS A 76 24.69 4.84 -13.13
CA HIS A 76 25.93 5.57 -13.45
C HIS A 76 27.04 4.66 -13.99
N GLY A 77 26.97 3.34 -13.76
CA GLY A 77 27.96 2.38 -14.26
C GLY A 77 27.79 2.07 -15.75
N CYS A 78 26.57 1.73 -16.20
CA CYS A 78 26.31 1.38 -17.58
C CYS A 78 25.57 2.47 -18.40
N GLY A 79 25.22 3.61 -17.78
CA GLY A 79 24.57 4.73 -18.46
C GLY A 79 23.10 4.47 -18.83
N GLN A 80 22.52 3.32 -18.44
CA GLN A 80 21.13 3.01 -18.77
C GLN A 80 20.18 3.69 -17.79
N GLY A 81 19.05 4.17 -18.32
CA GLY A 81 18.02 4.81 -17.52
C GLY A 81 16.64 4.72 -18.17
N GLY A 82 15.60 4.98 -17.40
CA GLY A 82 14.23 4.96 -17.88
C GLY A 82 13.21 4.54 -16.81
N ASP A 83 12.04 4.14 -17.26
CA ASP A 83 10.93 3.63 -16.44
C ASP A 83 10.95 2.08 -16.35
N LEU A 84 9.91 1.52 -15.73
CA LEU A 84 9.74 0.08 -15.60
C LEU A 84 9.75 -0.65 -16.95
N ILE A 85 9.09 -0.09 -17.99
CA ILE A 85 9.02 -0.74 -19.29
C ILE A 85 10.41 -0.78 -19.91
N ARG A 86 11.15 0.32 -19.82
CA ARG A 86 12.55 0.38 -20.30
C ARG A 86 13.44 -0.59 -19.53
N PHE A 87 13.25 -0.71 -18.22
CA PHE A 87 13.99 -1.69 -17.42
C PHE A 87 13.76 -3.13 -17.90
N VAL A 88 12.49 -3.49 -18.15
CA VAL A 88 12.12 -4.84 -18.64
C VAL A 88 12.67 -5.08 -20.05
N GLN A 89 12.64 -4.07 -20.94
CA GLN A 89 13.27 -4.17 -22.25
C GLN A 89 14.76 -4.55 -22.13
N LEU A 90 15.48 -3.85 -21.25
CA LEU A 90 16.93 -4.04 -21.08
C LEU A 90 17.26 -5.37 -20.39
N SER A 91 16.57 -5.67 -19.30
CA SER A 91 16.87 -6.85 -18.47
C SER A 91 16.45 -8.17 -19.09
N ARG A 92 15.48 -8.14 -20.03
CA ARG A 92 14.91 -9.34 -20.68
C ARG A 92 15.08 -9.37 -22.19
N HIS A 93 15.74 -8.36 -22.77
CA HIS A 93 15.96 -8.23 -24.21
C HIS A 93 14.65 -8.28 -25.03
N LEU A 94 13.59 -7.61 -24.52
CA LEU A 94 12.27 -7.58 -25.12
C LEU A 94 12.04 -6.27 -25.89
N SER A 95 11.21 -6.31 -26.94
CA SER A 95 10.69 -5.11 -27.58
C SER A 95 9.72 -4.38 -26.65
N PHE A 96 9.37 -3.13 -26.95
CA PHE A 96 8.39 -2.36 -26.17
C PHE A 96 7.06 -3.11 -26.01
N ARG A 97 6.48 -3.60 -27.11
CA ARG A 97 5.20 -4.34 -27.08
C ARG A 97 5.29 -5.63 -26.24
N GLN A 98 6.39 -6.37 -26.39
CA GLN A 98 6.62 -7.58 -25.59
C GLN A 98 6.80 -7.26 -24.10
N SER A 99 7.46 -6.15 -23.77
CA SER A 99 7.63 -5.70 -22.37
C SER A 99 6.30 -5.29 -21.74
N VAL A 100 5.45 -4.56 -22.48
CA VAL A 100 4.10 -4.21 -22.04
C VAL A 100 3.28 -5.47 -21.81
N ALA A 101 3.19 -6.39 -22.77
CA ALA A 101 2.47 -7.64 -22.62
C ALA A 101 2.98 -8.51 -21.46
N TYR A 102 4.31 -8.56 -21.27
CA TYR A 102 4.93 -9.25 -20.14
C TYR A 102 4.53 -8.64 -18.79
N LEU A 103 4.51 -7.30 -18.70
CA LEU A 103 4.11 -6.59 -17.49
C LEU A 103 2.60 -6.67 -17.25
N GLU A 104 1.79 -6.63 -18.31
CA GLU A 104 0.33 -6.84 -18.22
C GLU A 104 0.00 -8.21 -17.63
N GLN A 105 0.63 -9.27 -18.10
CA GLN A 105 0.47 -10.61 -17.52
C GLN A 105 0.85 -10.67 -16.04
N ARG A 106 1.74 -9.82 -15.58
CA ARG A 106 2.15 -9.72 -14.17
C ARG A 106 1.33 -8.69 -13.38
N SER A 107 0.74 -7.71 -14.05
CA SER A 107 -0.12 -6.71 -13.42
C SER A 107 -1.56 -7.19 -13.27
N THR A 108 -1.98 -8.12 -14.11
CA THR A 108 -3.20 -8.87 -13.83
C THR A 108 -2.91 -9.76 -12.63
N VAL A 109 -3.33 -9.35 -11.43
CA VAL A 109 -3.67 -10.31 -10.38
C VAL A 109 -4.67 -11.25 -11.09
N PRO A 110 -4.37 -12.53 -11.33
CA PRO A 110 -5.28 -13.40 -12.03
C PRO A 110 -6.65 -13.29 -11.36
N THR A 111 -7.72 -13.34 -12.11
CA THR A 111 -9.09 -13.26 -11.55
C THR A 111 -9.25 -14.24 -10.40
N ASP A 112 -8.58 -15.37 -10.47
CA ASP A 112 -8.47 -16.38 -9.40
C ASP A 112 -7.76 -15.85 -8.15
N SER A 113 -6.74 -15.00 -8.27
CA SER A 113 -5.99 -14.47 -7.11
C SER A 113 -6.80 -13.46 -6.29
N VAL A 114 -7.60 -12.61 -6.95
CA VAL A 114 -8.53 -11.70 -6.26
C VAL A 114 -9.58 -12.51 -5.51
N ALA A 115 -10.14 -13.53 -6.17
CA ALA A 115 -11.13 -14.42 -5.56
C ALA A 115 -10.54 -15.16 -4.35
N VAL A 116 -9.31 -15.66 -4.44
CA VAL A 116 -8.63 -16.34 -3.33
C VAL A 116 -8.38 -15.41 -2.15
N LEU A 117 -7.87 -14.18 -2.39
CA LEU A 117 -7.62 -13.21 -1.32
C LEU A 117 -8.92 -12.77 -0.66
N GLU A 118 -9.99 -12.63 -1.45
CA GLU A 118 -11.33 -12.35 -0.94
C GLU A 118 -11.84 -13.48 -0.03
N GLN A 119 -11.71 -14.75 -0.46
CA GLN A 119 -12.09 -15.90 0.35
C GLN A 119 -11.23 -16.05 1.61
N ALA A 120 -9.94 -15.75 1.51
CA ALA A 120 -9.06 -15.73 2.69
C ALA A 120 -9.48 -14.65 3.69
N ALA A 121 -9.83 -13.45 3.21
CA ALA A 121 -10.31 -12.36 4.08
C ALA A 121 -11.63 -12.73 4.76
N ILE A 122 -12.60 -13.30 4.03
CA ILE A 122 -13.87 -13.79 4.59
C ILE A 122 -13.61 -14.85 5.65
N PHE A 123 -12.72 -15.80 5.35
CA PHE A 123 -12.35 -16.85 6.32
C PHE A 123 -11.78 -16.23 7.60
N TYR A 124 -10.84 -15.28 7.49
CA TYR A 124 -10.24 -14.65 8.65
C TYR A 124 -11.23 -13.80 9.45
N GLN A 125 -12.21 -13.15 8.81
CA GLN A 125 -13.30 -12.46 9.50
C GLN A 125 -14.11 -13.42 10.38
N GLN A 126 -14.47 -14.60 9.85
CA GLN A 126 -15.18 -15.65 10.60
C GLN A 126 -14.33 -16.22 11.76
N GLN A 127 -13.00 -16.28 11.58
CA GLN A 127 -12.12 -16.74 12.66
C GLN A 127 -12.02 -15.74 13.80
N LEU A 128 -12.12 -14.42 13.53
CA LEU A 128 -12.04 -13.40 14.57
C LEU A 128 -13.12 -13.58 15.65
N GLU A 129 -14.35 -13.89 15.23
CA GLU A 129 -15.48 -14.11 16.15
C GLU A 129 -15.29 -15.34 17.05
N ARG A 130 -14.51 -16.33 16.60
CA ARG A 130 -14.27 -17.60 17.29
C ARG A 130 -13.06 -17.58 18.23
N HIS A 131 -12.29 -16.47 18.23
CA HIS A 131 -11.02 -16.37 18.93
C HIS A 131 -11.00 -15.20 19.91
N PRO A 132 -11.43 -15.39 21.18
CA PRO A 132 -11.52 -14.31 22.17
C PRO A 132 -10.19 -13.60 22.44
N GLU A 133 -9.07 -14.28 22.25
CA GLU A 133 -7.73 -13.68 22.41
C GLU A 133 -7.47 -12.57 21.40
N ALA A 134 -7.96 -12.72 20.17
CA ALA A 134 -7.83 -11.70 19.15
C ALA A 134 -8.74 -10.49 19.42
N LEU A 135 -9.97 -10.73 19.88
CA LEU A 135 -10.89 -9.68 20.29
C LEU A 135 -10.35 -8.89 21.50
N ARG A 136 -9.79 -9.57 22.49
CA ARG A 136 -9.12 -8.93 23.64
C ARG A 136 -7.94 -8.07 23.19
N TYR A 137 -7.13 -8.55 22.24
CA TYR A 137 -6.05 -7.76 21.68
C TYR A 137 -6.56 -6.48 20.98
N LEU A 138 -7.62 -6.58 20.18
CA LEU A 138 -8.24 -5.40 19.56
C LEU A 138 -8.75 -4.41 20.59
N GLN A 139 -9.40 -4.89 21.66
CA GLN A 139 -9.87 -4.06 22.77
C GLN A 139 -8.72 -3.36 23.52
N GLN A 140 -7.61 -4.06 23.76
CA GLN A 140 -6.39 -3.48 24.34
C GLN A 140 -5.78 -2.39 23.45
N ARG A 141 -5.94 -2.53 22.12
CA ARG A 141 -5.55 -1.53 21.13
C ARG A 141 -6.63 -0.45 20.89
N GLY A 142 -7.62 -0.36 21.78
CA GLY A 142 -8.64 0.68 21.73
C GLY A 142 -9.82 0.40 20.79
N LEU A 143 -9.79 -0.67 19.99
CA LEU A 143 -10.89 -1.00 19.07
C LEU A 143 -11.92 -1.88 19.77
N ARG A 144 -13.12 -1.34 19.99
CA ARG A 144 -14.24 -1.99 20.69
C ARG A 144 -15.51 -2.05 19.87
N ASP A 145 -15.66 -1.19 18.86
CA ASP A 145 -16.86 -1.09 18.03
C ASP A 145 -16.92 -2.22 16.99
N PRO A 146 -17.89 -3.16 17.10
CA PRO A 146 -18.06 -4.23 16.13
C PRO A 146 -18.39 -3.74 14.71
N ALA A 147 -19.03 -2.56 14.59
CA ALA A 147 -19.37 -1.98 13.30
C ALA A 147 -18.10 -1.58 12.54
N VAL A 148 -17.13 -0.96 13.23
CA VAL A 148 -15.83 -0.60 12.65
C VAL A 148 -15.05 -1.85 12.27
N ILE A 149 -15.04 -2.88 13.12
CA ILE A 149 -14.39 -4.19 12.82
C ILE A 149 -14.95 -4.77 11.53
N LYS A 150 -16.27 -4.80 11.39
CA LYS A 150 -16.97 -5.34 10.22
C LYS A 150 -16.73 -4.50 8.97
N GLU A 151 -16.84 -3.19 9.07
CA GLU A 151 -16.67 -2.26 7.94
C GLU A 151 -15.24 -2.31 7.37
N LEU A 152 -14.24 -2.35 8.24
CA LEU A 152 -12.83 -2.49 7.86
C LEU A 152 -12.44 -3.94 7.54
N ARG A 153 -13.38 -4.88 7.65
CA ARG A 153 -13.20 -6.30 7.32
C ARG A 153 -12.04 -6.94 8.08
N ILE A 154 -11.86 -6.53 9.34
CA ILE A 154 -10.78 -7.03 10.19
C ILE A 154 -11.03 -8.50 10.51
N GLY A 155 -9.99 -9.32 10.36
CA GLY A 155 -10.05 -10.75 10.61
C GLY A 155 -8.95 -11.22 11.56
N TYR A 156 -8.92 -12.52 11.79
CA TYR A 156 -7.88 -13.18 12.59
C TYR A 156 -7.39 -14.45 11.91
N ALA A 157 -6.08 -14.61 11.84
CA ALA A 157 -5.42 -15.82 11.37
C ALA A 157 -4.91 -16.64 12.56
N PRO A 158 -5.62 -17.69 13.00
CA PRO A 158 -5.15 -18.57 14.07
C PRO A 158 -3.94 -19.40 13.63
N GLY A 159 -3.83 -19.67 12.32
CA GLY A 159 -2.88 -20.58 11.68
C GLY A 159 -3.38 -22.01 11.56
N GLY A 160 -2.83 -22.75 10.60
CA GLY A 160 -3.05 -24.18 10.42
C GLY A 160 -4.40 -24.59 9.80
N SER A 161 -5.27 -23.64 9.44
CA SER A 161 -6.62 -23.93 8.96
C SER A 161 -7.00 -23.33 7.61
N LEU A 162 -6.33 -22.27 7.18
CA LEU A 162 -6.61 -21.58 5.90
C LEU A 162 -6.39 -22.53 4.71
N ARG A 163 -5.25 -23.23 4.70
CA ARG A 163 -4.93 -24.19 3.62
C ARG A 163 -6.09 -25.15 3.37
N ARG A 164 -6.56 -25.84 4.42
CA ARG A 164 -7.67 -26.81 4.31
C ARG A 164 -8.93 -26.14 3.78
N HIS A 165 -9.26 -24.95 4.31
CA HIS A 165 -10.45 -24.21 3.92
C HIS A 165 -10.45 -23.87 2.43
N LEU A 166 -9.36 -23.30 1.91
CA LEU A 166 -9.26 -22.88 0.50
C LEU A 166 -9.13 -24.09 -0.44
N THR A 167 -8.44 -25.16 -0.03
CA THR A 167 -8.33 -26.38 -0.86
C THR A 167 -9.69 -27.06 -1.05
N VAL A 168 -10.55 -27.08 -0.03
CA VAL A 168 -11.92 -27.59 -0.15
C VAL A 168 -12.77 -26.77 -1.12
N GLN A 169 -12.47 -25.48 -1.27
CA GLN A 169 -13.11 -24.59 -2.25
C GLN A 169 -12.53 -24.74 -3.68
N GLY A 170 -11.59 -25.66 -3.90
CA GLY A 170 -11.02 -25.94 -5.22
C GLY A 170 -9.78 -25.13 -5.59
N TYR A 171 -9.25 -24.31 -4.69
CA TYR A 171 -8.01 -23.55 -4.97
C TYR A 171 -6.78 -24.46 -4.86
N SER A 172 -5.90 -24.40 -5.88
CA SER A 172 -4.72 -25.26 -5.93
C SER A 172 -3.65 -24.82 -4.93
N PHE A 173 -2.90 -25.80 -4.42
CA PHE A 173 -1.79 -25.58 -3.50
C PHE A 173 -0.75 -24.58 -4.08
N ASP A 174 -0.39 -24.76 -5.37
CA ASP A 174 0.58 -23.90 -6.04
C ASP A 174 0.11 -22.44 -6.14
N LEU A 175 -1.19 -22.21 -6.33
CA LEU A 175 -1.77 -20.87 -6.34
C LEU A 175 -1.64 -20.23 -4.95
N LEU A 176 -1.97 -20.97 -3.90
CA LEU A 176 -1.88 -20.48 -2.52
C LEU A 176 -0.43 -20.14 -2.12
N GLN A 177 0.55 -20.93 -2.56
CA GLN A 177 1.97 -20.63 -2.36
C GLN A 177 2.43 -19.41 -3.16
N ARG A 178 2.06 -19.31 -4.45
CA ARG A 178 2.41 -18.15 -5.27
C ARG A 178 1.87 -16.84 -4.71
N LEU A 179 0.69 -16.87 -4.09
CA LEU A 179 0.09 -15.73 -3.41
C LEU A 179 0.73 -15.43 -2.04
N GLY A 180 1.58 -16.33 -1.55
CA GLY A 180 2.18 -16.22 -0.23
C GLY A 180 1.23 -16.49 0.93
N LEU A 181 0.03 -17.04 0.67
CA LEU A 181 -0.89 -17.49 1.72
C LEU A 181 -0.37 -18.73 2.44
N LEU A 182 0.46 -19.52 1.74
CA LEU A 182 1.22 -20.63 2.31
C LEU A 182 2.72 -20.35 2.15
N ASN A 183 3.49 -20.71 3.17
CA ASN A 183 4.95 -20.68 3.12
C ASN A 183 5.51 -21.84 2.26
N PRO A 184 6.82 -21.91 1.98
CA PRO A 184 7.41 -23.00 1.20
C PRO A 184 7.18 -24.40 1.79
N GLN A 185 6.96 -24.50 3.10
CA GLN A 185 6.67 -25.75 3.80
C GLN A 185 5.18 -26.13 3.73
N GLY A 186 4.35 -25.30 3.09
CA GLY A 186 2.90 -25.52 2.94
C GLY A 186 2.08 -25.21 4.18
N CYS A 187 2.65 -24.51 5.15
CA CYS A 187 1.93 -23.99 6.32
C CYS A 187 1.32 -22.60 6.02
N ASP A 188 0.26 -22.26 6.74
CA ASP A 188 -0.34 -20.92 6.66
C ASP A 188 0.73 -19.84 6.95
N ALA A 189 0.82 -18.83 6.08
CA ALA A 189 1.81 -17.75 6.21
C ALA A 189 1.54 -16.87 7.43
N PHE A 190 0.27 -16.69 7.77
CA PHE A 190 -0.13 -15.94 8.95
C PHE A 190 -0.44 -16.89 10.12
N TYR A 191 0.18 -16.62 11.25
CA TYR A 191 -0.03 -17.34 12.50
C TYR A 191 -0.22 -16.36 13.66
N ARG A 192 -1.33 -16.47 14.38
CA ARG A 192 -1.73 -15.61 15.50
C ARG A 192 -1.64 -14.12 15.16
N ARG A 193 -2.28 -13.73 14.05
CA ARG A 193 -2.27 -12.36 13.55
C ARG A 193 -3.67 -11.81 13.34
N VAL A 194 -3.88 -10.58 13.77
CA VAL A 194 -5.01 -9.78 13.28
C VAL A 194 -4.73 -9.38 11.84
N ILE A 195 -5.71 -9.58 10.97
CA ILE A 195 -5.59 -9.40 9.51
C ILE A 195 -6.40 -8.19 9.07
N PHE A 196 -5.76 -7.36 8.26
CA PHE A 196 -6.37 -6.21 7.60
C PHE A 196 -6.24 -6.39 6.08
N PRO A 197 -7.34 -6.39 5.31
CA PRO A 197 -7.28 -6.49 3.86
C PRO A 197 -6.86 -5.16 3.24
N CYS A 198 -5.82 -5.19 2.41
CA CYS A 198 -5.34 -4.03 1.67
C CYS A 198 -5.98 -4.03 0.28
N CYS A 199 -6.67 -2.94 -0.04
CA CYS A 199 -7.45 -2.82 -1.27
C CYS A 199 -6.82 -1.84 -2.26
N GLN A 200 -7.10 -2.09 -3.54
CA GLN A 200 -6.80 -1.21 -4.66
C GLN A 200 -7.96 -1.27 -5.66
N GLY A 201 -8.56 -0.12 -5.96
CA GLY A 201 -9.72 -0.07 -6.85
C GLY A 201 -10.90 -0.95 -6.37
N GLY A 202 -11.12 -1.03 -5.06
CA GLY A 202 -12.19 -1.83 -4.44
C GLY A 202 -11.93 -3.34 -4.38
N ARG A 203 -10.73 -3.83 -4.78
CA ARG A 203 -10.36 -5.25 -4.75
C ARG A 203 -9.26 -5.49 -3.73
N ILE A 204 -9.31 -6.60 -3.02
CA ILE A 204 -8.22 -7.01 -2.13
C ILE A 204 -7.02 -7.42 -2.99
N VAL A 205 -5.89 -6.75 -2.78
CA VAL A 205 -4.62 -7.03 -3.48
C VAL A 205 -3.55 -7.57 -2.54
N ASN A 206 -3.72 -7.37 -1.23
CA ASN A 206 -2.80 -7.88 -0.22
C ASN A 206 -3.52 -8.05 1.13
N LEU A 207 -2.87 -8.74 2.05
CA LEU A 207 -3.29 -8.85 3.44
C LEU A 207 -2.14 -8.40 4.34
N TYR A 208 -2.46 -7.53 5.30
CA TYR A 208 -1.55 -7.15 6.36
C TYR A 208 -1.88 -7.93 7.63
N GLY A 209 -0.89 -8.56 8.22
CA GLY A 209 -1.02 -9.34 9.45
C GLY A 209 -0.23 -8.73 10.62
N ARG A 210 -0.93 -8.28 11.66
CA ARG A 210 -0.32 -7.81 12.91
C ARG A 210 -0.33 -8.91 13.95
N SER A 211 0.83 -9.31 14.45
CA SER A 211 0.94 -10.32 15.51
C SER A 211 0.27 -9.85 16.81
N ILE A 212 -0.49 -10.75 17.44
CA ILE A 212 -1.01 -10.54 18.80
C ILE A 212 0.02 -10.90 19.89
N ALA A 213 1.14 -11.54 19.51
CA ALA A 213 2.27 -11.81 20.38
C ALA A 213 3.39 -10.79 20.13
N ALA A 214 3.96 -10.21 21.18
CA ALA A 214 4.95 -9.14 21.12
C ALA A 214 6.23 -9.50 20.32
N ALA A 215 6.53 -10.79 20.17
CA ALA A 215 7.78 -11.27 19.59
C ALA A 215 7.85 -11.20 18.04
N PHE A 216 6.74 -10.97 17.34
CA PHE A 216 6.72 -11.05 15.87
C PHE A 216 6.34 -9.72 15.23
N ALA A 217 7.14 -9.27 14.26
CA ALA A 217 6.85 -8.10 13.46
C ALA A 217 5.53 -8.24 12.66
N HIS A 218 5.02 -7.12 12.14
CA HIS A 218 3.96 -7.14 11.14
C HIS A 218 4.46 -7.81 9.85
N GLN A 219 3.53 -8.32 9.06
CA GLN A 219 3.83 -9.05 7.82
C GLN A 219 2.80 -8.71 6.75
N PHE A 220 3.27 -8.54 5.52
CA PHE A 220 2.44 -8.53 4.31
C PHE A 220 2.60 -9.83 3.54
N LEU A 221 1.63 -10.16 2.71
CA LEU A 221 1.87 -11.11 1.63
C LEU A 221 2.85 -10.51 0.62
N PRO A 222 3.54 -11.33 -0.19
CA PRO A 222 4.35 -10.85 -1.30
C PRO A 222 3.55 -9.99 -2.28
N GLY A 223 4.20 -8.99 -2.88
CA GLY A 223 3.59 -8.13 -3.88
C GLY A 223 3.25 -6.72 -3.40
N SER A 224 2.43 -6.02 -4.16
CA SER A 224 2.03 -4.64 -3.85
C SER A 224 1.23 -4.58 -2.55
N LYS A 225 1.53 -3.59 -1.72
CA LYS A 225 0.74 -3.30 -0.50
C LYS A 225 -0.62 -2.65 -0.81
N GLY A 226 -0.87 -2.33 -2.07
CA GLY A 226 -2.05 -1.58 -2.50
C GLY A 226 -1.93 -0.07 -2.28
N GLY A 227 -3.06 0.61 -2.40
CA GLY A 227 -3.19 2.04 -2.15
C GLY A 227 -3.29 2.38 -0.66
N LEU A 228 -3.79 3.57 -0.36
CA LEU A 228 -4.11 3.99 0.99
C LEU A 228 -5.21 3.10 1.58
N PHE A 229 -5.07 2.73 2.85
CA PHE A 229 -6.05 1.86 3.51
C PHE A 229 -7.41 2.57 3.65
N ALA A 230 -8.49 1.84 3.37
CA ALA A 230 -9.87 2.35 3.36
C ALA A 230 -10.12 3.53 2.38
N TRP A 231 -9.27 3.69 1.35
CA TRP A 231 -9.33 4.84 0.44
C TRP A 231 -10.68 5.02 -0.26
N GLU A 232 -11.34 3.95 -0.68
CA GLU A 232 -12.63 4.01 -1.38
C GLU A 232 -13.73 4.68 -0.52
N SER A 233 -13.68 4.49 0.80
CA SER A 233 -14.60 5.15 1.75
C SER A 233 -14.22 6.61 2.04
N VAL A 234 -12.93 6.95 1.89
CA VAL A 234 -12.38 8.24 2.32
C VAL A 234 -12.27 9.25 1.17
N ARG A 235 -12.07 8.78 -0.07
CA ARG A 235 -11.77 9.63 -1.24
C ARG A 235 -12.82 10.69 -1.57
N GLN A 236 -14.05 10.53 -1.12
CA GLN A 236 -15.14 11.47 -1.34
C GLN A 236 -15.13 12.68 -0.40
N PHE A 237 -14.36 12.63 0.68
CA PHE A 237 -14.33 13.73 1.65
C PHE A 237 -13.42 14.87 1.17
N PRO A 238 -13.83 16.14 1.38
CA PRO A 238 -13.01 17.31 1.04
C PRO A 238 -11.80 17.46 1.96
N THR A 239 -11.84 16.83 3.13
CA THR A 239 -10.76 16.78 4.11
C THR A 239 -10.40 15.34 4.41
N VAL A 240 -9.11 15.03 4.56
CA VAL A 240 -8.60 13.69 4.83
C VAL A 240 -7.59 13.76 5.96
N ILE A 241 -7.72 12.87 6.94
CA ILE A 241 -6.70 12.64 7.97
C ILE A 241 -5.84 11.47 7.49
N LEU A 242 -4.54 11.69 7.39
CA LEU A 242 -3.56 10.65 7.07
C LEU A 242 -2.77 10.28 8.32
N VAL A 243 -2.80 9.00 8.67
CA VAL A 243 -2.03 8.42 9.78
C VAL A 243 -1.05 7.36 9.27
N GLU A 244 -0.08 6.97 10.11
CA GLU A 244 0.93 5.97 9.77
C GLU A 244 0.42 4.54 9.97
N GLY A 245 -0.24 4.29 11.08
CA GLY A 245 -0.60 2.96 11.55
C GLY A 245 -2.08 2.61 11.42
N LEU A 246 -2.37 1.32 11.28
CA LEU A 246 -3.76 0.85 11.21
C LEU A 246 -4.51 1.03 12.53
N PHE A 247 -3.81 0.93 13.67
CA PHE A 247 -4.46 1.13 14.96
C PHE A 247 -4.79 2.59 15.22
N ASP A 248 -4.04 3.53 14.63
CA ASP A 248 -4.37 4.95 14.64
C ASP A 248 -5.65 5.21 13.85
N LEU A 249 -5.76 4.60 12.66
CA LEU A 249 -6.95 4.69 11.83
C LEU A 249 -8.18 4.13 12.55
N VAL A 250 -8.09 2.93 13.14
CA VAL A 250 -9.28 2.28 13.71
C VAL A 250 -9.84 3.03 14.94
N VAL A 251 -8.98 3.63 15.78
CA VAL A 251 -9.46 4.43 16.92
C VAL A 251 -10.08 5.73 16.46
N LEU A 252 -9.53 6.36 15.43
CA LEU A 252 -10.12 7.57 14.83
C LEU A 252 -11.47 7.26 14.16
N TRP A 253 -11.59 6.16 13.45
CA TRP A 253 -12.85 5.72 12.88
C TRP A 253 -13.91 5.46 13.94
N GLN A 254 -13.54 4.80 15.04
CA GLN A 254 -14.41 4.57 16.18
C GLN A 254 -14.82 5.89 16.88
N ALA A 255 -13.91 6.87 16.91
CA ALA A 255 -14.19 8.20 17.45
C ALA A 255 -15.00 9.11 16.50
N GLY A 256 -15.41 8.62 15.32
CA GLY A 256 -16.23 9.34 14.34
C GLY A 256 -15.47 10.02 13.21
N PHE A 257 -14.14 9.99 13.20
CA PHE A 257 -13.31 10.60 12.14
C PHE A 257 -13.21 9.67 10.92
N ARG A 258 -14.35 9.46 10.23
CA ARG A 258 -14.47 8.51 9.10
C ARG A 258 -13.69 8.90 7.84
N HIS A 259 -13.20 10.11 7.77
CA HIS A 259 -12.33 10.62 6.70
C HIS A 259 -10.83 10.35 6.96
N THR A 260 -10.52 9.36 7.79
CA THR A 260 -9.15 8.94 8.10
C THR A 260 -8.71 7.79 7.19
N THR A 261 -7.50 7.90 6.65
CA THR A 261 -6.80 6.86 5.88
C THR A 261 -5.41 6.59 6.47
N CYS A 262 -4.78 5.48 6.08
CA CYS A 262 -3.50 5.04 6.60
C CYS A 262 -2.52 4.69 5.47
N SER A 263 -1.26 5.11 5.62
CA SER A 263 -0.17 4.83 4.69
C SER A 263 0.48 3.46 4.88
N LEU A 264 0.23 2.78 6.00
CA LEU A 264 0.90 1.52 6.39
C LEU A 264 2.42 1.69 6.54
N GLY A 265 2.84 2.79 7.12
CA GLY A 265 4.21 3.19 7.40
C GLY A 265 4.48 4.66 7.09
N THR A 266 5.67 5.14 7.41
CA THR A 266 6.08 6.55 7.28
C THR A 266 6.23 7.02 5.83
N HIS A 267 6.35 6.10 4.86
CA HIS A 267 6.63 6.41 3.46
C HIS A 267 5.49 5.97 2.57
N LEU A 268 4.98 6.91 1.78
CA LEU A 268 3.97 6.61 0.76
C LEU A 268 4.63 5.98 -0.47
N ASN A 269 4.01 4.94 -1.02
CA ASN A 269 4.31 4.49 -2.36
C ASN A 269 3.75 5.47 -3.41
N ALA A 270 4.09 5.26 -4.68
CA ALA A 270 3.68 6.15 -5.76
C ALA A 270 2.15 6.24 -5.91
N GLU A 271 1.45 5.12 -5.76
CA GLU A 271 0.00 5.06 -5.85
C GLU A 271 -0.68 5.82 -4.70
N GLN A 272 -0.24 5.57 -3.46
CA GLN A 272 -0.77 6.27 -2.29
C GLN A 272 -0.58 7.80 -2.41
N PHE A 273 0.58 8.23 -2.93
CA PHE A 273 0.82 9.64 -3.18
C PHE A 273 -0.12 10.22 -4.25
N GLN A 274 -0.32 9.49 -5.35
CA GLN A 274 -1.26 9.90 -6.40
C GLN A 274 -2.71 9.95 -5.93
N GLN A 275 -3.13 9.00 -5.09
CA GLN A 275 -4.46 9.01 -4.48
C GLN A 275 -4.70 10.30 -3.68
N LEU A 276 -3.71 10.78 -2.94
CA LEU A 276 -3.82 12.05 -2.22
C LEU A 276 -3.87 13.25 -3.17
N CYS A 277 -3.15 13.20 -4.29
CA CYS A 277 -3.09 14.29 -5.28
C CYS A 277 -4.28 14.31 -6.25
N GLY A 278 -5.06 13.24 -6.34
CA GLY A 278 -6.09 13.06 -7.36
C GLY A 278 -7.29 14.02 -7.31
N CYS A 279 -7.49 14.75 -6.19
CA CYS A 279 -8.52 15.78 -6.06
C CYS A 279 -8.04 16.87 -5.11
N PRO A 280 -8.42 18.15 -5.36
CA PRO A 280 -8.15 19.24 -4.41
C PRO A 280 -8.82 18.96 -3.07
N ARG A 281 -8.01 18.93 -2.02
CA ARG A 281 -8.50 18.67 -0.64
C ARG A 281 -7.52 19.21 0.40
N THR A 282 -7.97 19.27 1.65
CA THR A 282 -7.09 19.52 2.79
C THR A 282 -6.68 18.18 3.41
N ILE A 283 -5.38 17.96 3.60
CA ILE A 283 -4.84 16.75 4.21
C ILE A 283 -4.25 17.10 5.57
N TYR A 284 -4.79 16.48 6.63
CA TYR A 284 -4.26 16.54 7.97
C TYR A 284 -3.27 15.39 8.15
N LEU A 285 -2.00 15.72 8.37
CA LEU A 285 -0.94 14.76 8.63
C LEU A 285 -0.82 14.57 10.15
N THR A 286 -1.18 13.38 10.62
CA THR A 286 -1.18 13.02 12.04
C THR A 286 -0.23 11.84 12.22
N PHE A 287 1.06 12.16 12.27
CA PHE A 287 2.13 11.18 12.39
C PHE A 287 2.66 11.14 13.82
N ASP A 288 3.33 10.04 14.17
CA ASP A 288 3.76 9.77 15.54
C ASP A 288 4.66 10.86 16.10
N GLY A 289 4.39 11.25 17.33
CA GLY A 289 5.18 12.19 18.12
C GLY A 289 6.34 11.51 18.85
N ASP A 290 7.03 10.52 18.21
CA ASP A 290 8.08 9.76 18.84
C ASP A 290 9.31 10.62 19.21
N ALA A 291 10.00 10.24 20.28
CA ALA A 291 11.16 10.96 20.83
C ALA A 291 12.32 11.13 19.83
N ASN A 292 12.36 10.31 18.78
CA ASN A 292 13.38 10.36 17.74
C ASN A 292 13.04 11.36 16.62
N GLY A 293 11.83 11.94 16.60
CA GLY A 293 11.38 12.92 15.63
C GLY A 293 11.24 12.38 14.19
N SER A 294 11.33 11.07 13.98
CA SER A 294 11.29 10.48 12.64
C SER A 294 9.94 10.64 11.96
N GLY A 295 8.85 10.45 12.68
CA GLY A 295 7.49 10.67 12.19
C GLY A 295 7.23 12.15 11.86
N GLN A 296 7.72 13.07 12.68
CA GLN A 296 7.59 14.51 12.43
C GLN A 296 8.39 14.95 11.21
N GLN A 297 9.61 14.44 11.01
CA GLN A 297 10.40 14.73 9.80
C GLN A 297 9.73 14.16 8.54
N ALA A 298 9.24 12.92 8.58
CA ALA A 298 8.50 12.32 7.49
C ALA A 298 7.23 13.11 7.15
N SER A 299 6.48 13.53 8.15
CA SER A 299 5.30 14.40 8.01
C SER A 299 5.66 15.73 7.33
N GLN A 300 6.74 16.38 7.75
CA GLN A 300 7.19 17.65 7.16
C GLN A 300 7.59 17.49 5.69
N GLN A 301 8.36 16.45 5.37
CA GLN A 301 8.76 16.17 3.98
C GLN A 301 7.56 15.83 3.11
N LEU A 302 6.61 15.04 3.62
CA LEU A 302 5.39 14.71 2.90
C LEU A 302 4.55 15.97 2.67
N ALA A 303 4.41 16.84 3.68
CA ALA A 303 3.71 18.11 3.55
C ALA A 303 4.30 18.99 2.42
N GLN A 304 5.62 19.11 2.36
CA GLN A 304 6.29 19.87 1.30
C GLN A 304 6.01 19.30 -0.09
N ARG A 305 6.06 17.95 -0.22
CA ARG A 305 5.79 17.28 -1.49
C ARG A 305 4.34 17.43 -1.95
N LEU A 306 3.38 17.34 -1.04
CA LEU A 306 1.96 17.52 -1.35
C LEU A 306 1.64 18.98 -1.71
N ARG A 307 2.23 19.94 -1.01
CA ARG A 307 2.11 21.37 -1.32
C ARG A 307 2.66 21.72 -2.70
N ALA A 308 3.76 21.11 -3.10
CA ALA A 308 4.31 21.26 -4.45
C ALA A 308 3.35 20.75 -5.55
N GLN A 309 2.36 19.94 -5.20
CA GLN A 309 1.26 19.50 -6.07
C GLN A 309 -0.02 20.34 -5.88
N GLY A 310 0.04 21.45 -5.15
CA GLY A 310 -1.12 22.31 -4.89
C GLY A 310 -2.08 21.80 -3.81
N ILE A 311 -1.69 20.79 -3.04
CA ILE A 311 -2.52 20.21 -1.98
C ILE A 311 -2.32 20.99 -0.68
N ILE A 312 -3.42 21.41 -0.05
CA ILE A 312 -3.38 22.04 1.27
C ILE A 312 -3.06 20.99 2.32
N THR A 313 -1.98 21.19 3.08
CA THR A 313 -1.59 20.28 4.15
C THR A 313 -1.54 21.00 5.50
N ARG A 314 -2.03 20.33 6.53
CA ARG A 314 -1.96 20.77 7.93
C ARG A 314 -1.35 19.65 8.76
N ARG A 315 -0.41 19.99 9.64
CA ARG A 315 0.20 19.01 10.55
C ARG A 315 -0.49 19.07 11.90
N VAL A 316 -0.99 17.94 12.36
CA VAL A 316 -1.58 17.78 13.68
C VAL A 316 -0.47 17.41 14.65
N ILE A 317 -0.30 18.19 15.69
CA ILE A 317 0.69 17.94 16.74
C ILE A 317 -0.04 17.28 17.90
N LEU A 318 0.24 16.03 18.16
CA LEU A 318 -0.25 15.30 19.31
C LEU A 318 0.59 15.66 20.55
N PRO A 319 0.08 15.44 21.77
CA PRO A 319 0.88 15.54 22.98
C PRO A 319 2.13 14.65 22.88
N ASP A 320 3.23 15.08 23.52
CA ASP A 320 4.52 14.40 23.43
C ASP A 320 4.43 12.90 23.77
N GLY A 321 5.06 12.08 22.92
CA GLY A 321 5.08 10.63 23.08
C GLY A 321 3.80 9.89 22.67
N HIS A 322 2.82 10.60 22.08
CA HIS A 322 1.59 9.99 21.61
C HIS A 322 1.55 9.81 20.10
N ASP A 323 1.04 8.66 19.67
CA ASP A 323 0.38 8.44 18.40
C ASP A 323 -1.16 8.55 18.60
N PRO A 324 -1.96 8.59 17.53
CA PRO A 324 -3.42 8.64 17.69
C PRO A 324 -3.98 7.46 18.50
N ASN A 325 -3.42 6.26 18.35
CA ASN A 325 -3.87 5.09 19.10
C ASN A 325 -3.65 5.27 20.61
N SER A 326 -2.42 5.61 21.02
CA SER A 326 -2.11 5.81 22.44
C SER A 326 -2.85 6.99 23.05
N PHE A 327 -3.09 8.07 22.28
CA PHE A 327 -3.87 9.20 22.71
C PHE A 327 -5.29 8.77 23.15
N PHE A 328 -6.01 8.02 22.32
CA PHE A 328 -7.35 7.54 22.66
C PHE A 328 -7.35 6.44 23.73
N VAL A 329 -6.37 5.53 23.72
CA VAL A 329 -6.26 4.46 24.72
C VAL A 329 -5.96 5.02 26.11
N GLN A 330 -5.24 6.13 26.21
CA GLN A 330 -4.91 6.77 27.49
C GLN A 330 -5.93 7.80 27.96
N GLY A 331 -7.12 7.86 27.33
CA GLY A 331 -8.24 8.65 27.80
C GLY A 331 -8.53 9.94 27.02
N GLY A 332 -7.82 10.19 25.93
CA GLY A 332 -8.17 11.26 25.00
C GLY A 332 -9.53 10.98 24.34
N ASP A 333 -10.26 12.05 24.02
CA ASP A 333 -11.59 11.94 23.42
C ASP A 333 -11.70 12.66 22.06
N ALA A 334 -12.84 12.47 21.39
CA ALA A 334 -13.11 13.05 20.08
C ALA A 334 -13.12 14.59 20.09
N ARG A 335 -13.52 15.24 21.17
CA ARG A 335 -13.54 16.71 21.28
C ARG A 335 -12.12 17.25 21.36
N GLN A 336 -11.29 16.64 22.20
CA GLN A 336 -9.87 17.00 22.32
C GLN A 336 -9.15 16.81 20.99
N PHE A 337 -9.39 15.69 20.29
CA PHE A 337 -8.78 15.45 19.00
C PHE A 337 -9.27 16.45 17.92
N HIS A 338 -10.55 16.84 17.97
CA HIS A 338 -11.10 17.88 17.10
C HIS A 338 -10.40 19.23 17.32
N SER A 339 -10.16 19.62 18.58
CA SER A 339 -9.39 20.83 18.90
C SER A 339 -7.96 20.78 18.35
N LEU A 340 -7.31 19.60 18.34
CA LEU A 340 -6.00 19.44 17.72
C LEU A 340 -6.04 19.60 16.20
N LEU A 341 -7.11 19.14 15.53
CA LEU A 341 -7.32 19.38 14.11
C LEU A 341 -7.51 20.88 13.80
N GLU A 342 -8.28 21.60 14.63
CA GLU A 342 -8.47 23.05 14.48
C GLU A 342 -7.16 23.84 14.69
N ALA A 343 -6.34 23.41 15.63
CA ALA A 343 -5.03 24.02 15.94
C ALA A 343 -3.93 23.59 14.96
N ALA A 344 -4.22 22.72 13.97
CA ALA A 344 -3.22 22.15 13.08
C ALA A 344 -2.49 23.21 12.25
N GLN A 345 -1.16 23.11 12.25
CA GLN A 345 -0.25 24.07 11.63
C GLN A 345 -0.13 23.84 10.11
N THR A 346 0.03 24.93 9.39
CA THR A 346 0.24 24.93 7.93
C THR A 346 1.69 24.58 7.60
#